data_df8b69460839de43296b1fbb5b29c882
#
_entry.id   df8b69460839de43296b1fbb5b29c882
#
_cell.length_a   1.000
_cell.length_b   1.000
_cell.length_c   1.000
_cell.angle_alpha   90.00
_cell.angle_beta   90.00
_cell.angle_gamma   90.00
#
_symmetry.space_group_name_H-M   'P 1'
#
loop_
_entity.id
_entity.type
_entity.pdbx_description
1 polymer ?
#
loop_
_entity_poly.entity_id
_entity_poly.type
_entity_poly.pdbx_seq_one_letter_code
_entity_poly.pdbx_strand_id
1 'polypeptide(L)'
;TTYTVSVPLEHIPHGQSFTFKFVTENGDWFDVPDSAPNYVCSPDGVSNFEFHPEQTGKHIFRFRTPEGYTPNGNEKILWRDTEHVEAHELPHTQFLIASSTDLPLGAIVEEGRTTFRLFAPRASEVKLAYGQKADESDVALVPMSYVDGVTWEVSFDESLIGSYYSFRVLGESHEGTSHFDQNFAVLDPYAKACLGHRGPAIVVDPARLQKVATPYTPPSWHDLVILEGHVRDLAAHAPIELTAEERRGYTGLRKWLKAKGSYLREIGVNAIELQPIQEFDNLSTEDYHWGYMTVNYFSPESSYALEPEKASQIEEFRGLVQDFHDKDISVIIDVVYNHVGEPNHLLFVDKYYYFHVDEANDLMNWSGCGNDLRCDTPMARRLIIESLIHLIETYDVDGFRFDLAELIGIEVLREIEVELKKVKPSVILIAEPWSFRGHIQDELKETGFASWNDGFRESIADYVCGEGNQDSIQYFLAGSPSSSRFAAQTINYTESHDDQCWMDRITERAEQDGTDPTLLDRRRTHLMAAVLFASLGVPMLAEGQDFMRSKLGISNTYQRGDVN
;
A
#
# COMPACT_ATOMS: atom_id res chain seq x y z
N THR A 1 -20.41 -18.36 -1.17
CA THR A 1 -19.02 -18.27 -1.68
C THR A 1 -18.77 -19.45 -2.61
N THR A 2 -18.13 -19.23 -3.75
CA THR A 2 -17.80 -20.29 -4.74
C THR A 2 -16.31 -20.56 -4.66
N TYR A 3 -15.95 -21.82 -4.47
CA TYR A 3 -14.57 -22.25 -4.41
C TYR A 3 -14.23 -23.03 -5.68
N THR A 4 -13.02 -22.84 -6.21
CA THR A 4 -12.54 -23.51 -7.43
C THR A 4 -11.27 -24.27 -7.09
N VAL A 5 -11.28 -25.57 -7.38
CA VAL A 5 -10.10 -26.44 -7.24
C VAL A 5 -9.69 -26.93 -8.61
N SER A 6 -8.41 -26.84 -8.94
CA SER A 6 -7.83 -27.38 -10.18
C SER A 6 -6.99 -28.59 -9.84
N VAL A 7 -7.35 -29.75 -10.38
CA VAL A 7 -6.59 -31.00 -10.20
C VAL A 7 -5.95 -31.35 -11.55
N PRO A 8 -4.63 -31.59 -11.62
CA PRO A 8 -3.96 -32.02 -12.85
C PRO A 8 -4.53 -33.32 -13.37
N LEU A 9 -4.75 -33.42 -14.69
CA LEU A 9 -5.31 -34.61 -15.34
C LEU A 9 -4.46 -35.88 -15.12
N GLU A 10 -3.19 -35.75 -14.94
CA GLU A 10 -2.24 -36.84 -14.66
C GLU A 10 -2.47 -37.54 -13.31
N HIS A 11 -3.18 -36.89 -12.40
CA HIS A 11 -3.53 -37.45 -11.08
C HIS A 11 -4.92 -38.10 -11.08
N ILE A 12 -5.59 -38.21 -12.23
CA ILE A 12 -6.92 -38.78 -12.37
C ILE A 12 -6.83 -40.12 -13.07
N PRO A 13 -7.38 -41.22 -12.52
CA PRO A 13 -7.38 -42.53 -13.16
C PRO A 13 -8.10 -42.47 -14.52
N HIS A 14 -7.45 -42.95 -15.58
CA HIS A 14 -8.02 -42.99 -16.91
C HIS A 14 -9.12 -44.07 -17.05
N GLY A 15 -10.27 -43.67 -17.58
CA GLY A 15 -11.29 -44.60 -18.06
C GLY A 15 -12.27 -45.15 -17.03
N GLN A 16 -12.23 -44.66 -15.77
CA GLN A 16 -13.21 -45.03 -14.74
C GLN A 16 -13.81 -43.79 -14.09
N SER A 17 -15.12 -43.81 -13.81
CA SER A 17 -15.72 -42.85 -12.89
C SER A 17 -15.25 -43.12 -11.46
N PHE A 18 -15.05 -42.09 -10.69
CA PHE A 18 -14.77 -42.21 -9.27
C PHE A 18 -15.68 -41.31 -8.45
N THR A 19 -15.97 -41.72 -7.23
CA THR A 19 -16.78 -40.95 -6.29
C THR A 19 -15.87 -40.27 -5.26
N PHE A 20 -16.23 -39.06 -4.87
CA PHE A 20 -15.47 -38.30 -3.86
C PHE A 20 -16.40 -37.51 -2.96
N LYS A 21 -15.88 -37.07 -1.83
CA LYS A 21 -16.56 -36.23 -0.86
C LYS A 21 -15.55 -35.32 -0.16
N PHE A 22 -15.98 -34.13 0.24
CA PHE A 22 -15.15 -33.23 1.01
C PHE A 22 -15.19 -33.59 2.49
N VAL A 23 -14.06 -33.43 3.18
CA VAL A 23 -13.92 -33.71 4.60
C VAL A 23 -13.04 -32.64 5.26
N THR A 24 -13.36 -32.28 6.51
CA THR A 24 -12.49 -31.40 7.31
C THR A 24 -11.29 -32.19 7.83
N GLU A 25 -10.25 -31.50 8.30
CA GLU A 25 -9.10 -32.11 8.96
C GLU A 25 -9.51 -32.95 10.18
N ASN A 26 -10.55 -32.51 10.90
CA ASN A 26 -11.10 -33.23 12.05
C ASN A 26 -11.94 -34.47 11.68
N GLY A 27 -12.08 -34.74 10.38
CA GLY A 27 -12.82 -35.90 9.89
C GLY A 27 -14.32 -35.69 9.69
N ASP A 28 -14.81 -34.45 9.81
CA ASP A 28 -16.23 -34.15 9.55
C ASP A 28 -16.50 -34.08 8.05
N TRP A 29 -17.50 -34.79 7.58
CA TRP A 29 -17.84 -34.88 6.17
C TRP A 29 -18.84 -33.80 5.78
N PHE A 30 -18.60 -33.16 4.66
CA PHE A 30 -19.56 -32.23 4.06
C PHE A 30 -20.67 -32.99 3.36
N ASP A 31 -21.90 -32.55 3.57
CA ASP A 31 -23.04 -33.12 2.86
C ASP A 31 -23.04 -32.73 1.40
N VAL A 32 -23.31 -33.72 0.53
CA VAL A 32 -23.46 -33.47 -0.89
C VAL A 32 -24.87 -32.94 -1.14
N PRO A 33 -25.05 -31.75 -1.72
CA PRO A 33 -26.38 -31.23 -2.02
C PRO A 33 -27.12 -32.14 -3.02
N ASP A 34 -28.36 -32.47 -2.75
CA ASP A 34 -29.21 -33.27 -3.66
C ASP A 34 -29.34 -32.63 -5.06
N SER A 35 -29.14 -31.32 -5.15
CA SER A 35 -29.15 -30.56 -6.40
C SER A 35 -27.81 -30.55 -7.15
N ALA A 36 -26.78 -31.24 -6.63
CA ALA A 36 -25.50 -31.29 -7.33
C ALA A 36 -25.65 -32.10 -8.63
N PRO A 37 -25.16 -31.54 -9.78
CA PRO A 37 -25.36 -32.18 -11.08
C PRO A 37 -24.65 -33.53 -11.22
N ASN A 38 -23.71 -33.82 -10.35
CA ASN A 38 -22.93 -35.06 -10.28
C ASN A 38 -23.14 -35.78 -8.95
N TYR A 39 -24.31 -35.59 -8.34
CA TYR A 39 -24.74 -36.34 -7.15
C TYR A 39 -24.94 -37.81 -7.46
N VAL A 40 -24.42 -38.68 -6.64
CA VAL A 40 -24.65 -40.12 -6.67
C VAL A 40 -24.87 -40.63 -5.22
N CYS A 41 -25.82 -41.53 -5.05
CA CYS A 41 -26.04 -42.18 -3.78
C CYS A 41 -25.62 -43.65 -3.91
N SER A 42 -24.72 -44.09 -3.04
CA SER A 42 -24.29 -45.49 -2.98
C SER A 42 -25.40 -46.39 -2.43
N PRO A 43 -25.37 -47.72 -2.66
CA PRO A 43 -26.41 -48.64 -2.20
C PRO A 43 -26.63 -48.68 -0.66
N ASP A 44 -25.65 -48.26 0.10
CA ASP A 44 -25.68 -48.10 1.57
C ASP A 44 -26.20 -46.72 2.01
N GLY A 45 -26.66 -45.88 1.07
CA GLY A 45 -27.29 -44.60 1.36
C GLY A 45 -26.33 -43.42 1.56
N VAL A 46 -25.05 -43.60 1.25
CA VAL A 46 -24.06 -42.51 1.35
C VAL A 46 -24.06 -41.68 0.08
N SER A 47 -24.29 -40.37 0.23
CA SER A 47 -24.23 -39.43 -0.88
C SER A 47 -22.79 -39.01 -1.19
N ASN A 48 -22.41 -38.99 -2.46
CA ASN A 48 -21.10 -38.59 -2.96
C ASN A 48 -21.25 -37.76 -4.21
N PHE A 49 -20.17 -37.07 -4.64
CA PHE A 49 -20.01 -36.55 -5.99
C PHE A 49 -19.42 -37.67 -6.86
N GLU A 50 -19.84 -37.74 -8.14
CA GLU A 50 -19.24 -38.63 -9.13
C GLU A 50 -18.51 -37.82 -10.17
N PHE A 51 -17.33 -38.27 -10.59
CA PHE A 51 -16.52 -37.66 -11.62
C PHE A 51 -16.20 -38.67 -12.73
N HIS A 52 -16.37 -38.24 -13.97
CA HIS A 52 -16.05 -39.01 -15.15
C HIS A 52 -14.86 -38.38 -15.89
N PRO A 53 -13.65 -38.97 -15.85
CA PRO A 53 -12.44 -38.40 -16.44
C PRO A 53 -12.54 -38.15 -17.96
N GLU A 54 -13.40 -38.91 -18.65
CA GLU A 54 -13.58 -38.80 -20.10
C GLU A 54 -14.49 -37.62 -20.50
N GLN A 55 -15.12 -36.94 -19.54
CA GLN A 55 -15.88 -35.74 -19.85
C GLN A 55 -14.92 -34.59 -20.04
N THR A 56 -14.81 -34.10 -21.26
CA THR A 56 -13.98 -32.93 -21.57
C THR A 56 -14.59 -31.66 -21.04
N GLY A 57 -13.81 -30.88 -20.25
CA GLY A 57 -14.23 -29.57 -19.74
C GLY A 57 -13.62 -29.21 -18.40
N LYS A 58 -13.87 -27.98 -17.97
CA LYS A 58 -13.50 -27.50 -16.63
C LYS A 58 -14.59 -27.89 -15.63
N HIS A 59 -14.24 -28.70 -14.66
CA HIS A 59 -15.17 -29.09 -13.60
C HIS A 59 -15.10 -28.11 -12.44
N ILE A 60 -16.25 -27.58 -12.04
CA ILE A 60 -16.38 -26.68 -10.89
C ILE A 60 -17.19 -27.39 -9.82
N PHE A 61 -16.55 -27.68 -8.70
CA PHE A 61 -17.20 -28.26 -7.53
C PHE A 61 -17.68 -27.14 -6.63
N ARG A 62 -18.99 -27.13 -6.29
CA ARG A 62 -19.58 -26.17 -5.38
C ARG A 62 -20.12 -26.92 -4.17
N PHE A 63 -19.69 -26.51 -3.01
CA PHE A 63 -20.21 -27.03 -1.75
C PHE A 63 -20.47 -25.89 -0.77
N ARG A 64 -21.31 -26.13 0.21
CA ARG A 64 -21.59 -25.19 1.28
C ARG A 64 -20.88 -25.67 2.53
N THR A 65 -20.09 -24.81 3.13
CA THR A 65 -19.49 -25.08 4.44
C THR A 65 -20.59 -25.20 5.51
N PRO A 66 -20.42 -26.03 6.54
CA PRO A 66 -21.29 -26.03 7.70
C PRO A 66 -21.42 -24.64 8.32
N GLU A 67 -22.57 -24.38 8.95
CA GLU A 67 -22.76 -23.14 9.70
C GLU A 67 -21.75 -23.08 10.87
N GLY A 68 -21.03 -21.96 10.98
CA GLY A 68 -19.97 -21.77 11.99
C GLY A 68 -18.61 -22.38 11.63
N TYR A 69 -18.46 -22.97 10.44
CA TYR A 69 -17.16 -23.46 9.98
C TYR A 69 -16.25 -22.28 9.62
N THR A 70 -15.08 -22.22 10.23
CA THR A 70 -14.00 -21.29 9.88
C THR A 70 -12.86 -22.07 9.24
N PRO A 71 -12.40 -21.70 8.02
CA PRO A 71 -11.26 -22.34 7.39
C PRO A 71 -10.00 -22.19 8.25
N ASN A 72 -9.29 -23.27 8.49
CA ASN A 72 -8.06 -23.27 9.29
C ASN A 72 -6.79 -23.48 8.48
N GLY A 73 -6.94 -23.69 7.15
CA GLY A 73 -5.82 -23.83 6.24
C GLY A 73 -5.34 -25.27 6.01
N ASN A 74 -5.98 -26.24 6.64
CA ASN A 74 -5.64 -27.66 6.53
C ASN A 74 -6.70 -28.47 5.78
N GLU A 75 -7.54 -27.79 4.99
CA GLU A 75 -8.60 -28.43 4.21
C GLU A 75 -7.98 -29.29 3.12
N LYS A 76 -8.50 -30.54 3.01
CA LYS A 76 -8.04 -31.50 2.00
C LYS A 76 -9.22 -32.06 1.22
N ILE A 77 -9.03 -32.26 -0.07
CA ILE A 77 -9.92 -33.10 -0.87
C ILE A 77 -9.38 -34.52 -0.81
N LEU A 78 -10.16 -35.45 -0.30
CA LEU A 78 -9.83 -36.86 -0.31
C LEU A 78 -10.47 -37.52 -1.53
N TRP A 79 -9.64 -38.02 -2.44
CA TRP A 79 -10.06 -38.90 -3.51
C TRP A 79 -10.00 -40.35 -3.01
N ARG A 80 -11.09 -41.05 -3.07
CA ARG A 80 -11.11 -42.45 -2.68
C ARG A 80 -11.68 -43.28 -3.84
N ASP A 81 -10.86 -44.16 -4.39
CA ASP A 81 -11.35 -45.31 -5.15
C ASP A 81 -11.32 -46.59 -4.28
N THR A 82 -11.58 -47.74 -4.90
CA THR A 82 -11.67 -49.01 -4.16
C THR A 82 -10.31 -49.49 -3.61
N GLU A 83 -9.19 -48.94 -4.06
CA GLU A 83 -7.86 -49.44 -3.71
C GLU A 83 -6.92 -48.32 -3.18
N HIS A 84 -7.19 -47.04 -3.50
CA HIS A 84 -6.30 -45.91 -3.18
C HIS A 84 -7.07 -44.74 -2.55
N VAL A 85 -6.40 -44.06 -1.62
CA VAL A 85 -6.84 -42.77 -1.07
C VAL A 85 -5.73 -41.78 -1.35
N GLU A 86 -6.02 -40.77 -2.16
CA GLU A 86 -5.15 -39.62 -2.36
C GLU A 86 -5.75 -38.40 -1.66
N ALA A 87 -4.91 -37.64 -0.97
CA ALA A 87 -5.26 -36.40 -0.34
C ALA A 87 -4.64 -35.24 -1.12
N HIS A 88 -5.46 -34.34 -1.65
CA HIS A 88 -5.00 -33.06 -2.21
C HIS A 88 -5.29 -31.98 -1.19
N GLU A 89 -4.25 -31.33 -0.74
CA GLU A 89 -4.39 -30.14 0.10
C GLU A 89 -5.07 -29.04 -0.70
N LEU A 90 -6.15 -28.49 -0.17
CA LEU A 90 -6.70 -27.27 -0.71
C LEU A 90 -5.75 -26.14 -0.30
N PRO A 91 -5.24 -25.32 -1.25
CA PRO A 91 -4.50 -24.16 -0.85
C PRO A 91 -5.33 -23.37 0.16
N HIS A 92 -4.84 -23.22 1.38
CA HIS A 92 -5.55 -22.56 2.49
C HIS A 92 -6.13 -21.21 2.09
N THR A 93 -5.50 -20.61 1.10
CA THR A 93 -5.83 -19.30 0.58
C THR A 93 -7.22 -19.23 -0.03
N GLN A 94 -7.74 -20.26 -0.67
CA GLN A 94 -9.01 -20.12 -1.42
C GLN A 94 -10.25 -19.89 -0.57
N PHE A 95 -10.31 -20.45 0.64
CA PHE A 95 -11.43 -20.24 1.55
C PHE A 95 -11.27 -18.94 2.34
N LEU A 96 -10.07 -18.69 2.84
CA LEU A 96 -9.76 -17.54 3.65
C LEU A 96 -9.77 -16.24 2.83
N ILE A 97 -9.11 -16.24 1.69
CA ILE A 97 -9.01 -15.04 0.84
C ILE A 97 -10.33 -14.58 0.23
N ALA A 98 -11.37 -15.44 0.26
CA ALA A 98 -12.72 -15.05 -0.16
C ALA A 98 -13.52 -14.41 0.99
N SER A 99 -13.00 -14.43 2.21
CA SER A 99 -13.68 -13.84 3.38
C SER A 99 -13.72 -12.33 3.26
N SER A 100 -14.87 -11.73 3.52
CA SER A 100 -15.07 -10.29 3.45
C SER A 100 -16.24 -9.83 4.31
N THR A 101 -16.27 -8.57 4.66
CA THR A 101 -17.38 -7.90 5.33
C THR A 101 -17.67 -6.57 4.66
N ASP A 102 -18.94 -6.14 4.70
CA ASP A 102 -19.36 -4.80 4.27
C ASP A 102 -19.52 -3.83 5.47
N LEU A 103 -19.33 -4.32 6.69
CA LEU A 103 -19.42 -3.49 7.89
C LEU A 103 -18.32 -2.41 7.89
N PRO A 104 -18.61 -1.18 8.32
CA PRO A 104 -17.57 -0.18 8.58
C PRO A 104 -16.58 -0.69 9.63
N LEU A 105 -15.28 -0.53 9.38
CA LEU A 105 -14.21 -0.99 10.27
C LEU A 105 -13.54 0.18 11.01
N GLY A 106 -12.80 -0.15 12.08
CA GLY A 106 -12.13 0.83 12.93
C GLY A 106 -13.02 1.35 14.06
N ALA A 107 -12.65 2.51 14.59
CA ALA A 107 -13.44 3.23 15.60
C ALA A 107 -14.46 4.15 14.93
N ILE A 108 -15.74 3.88 15.14
CA ILE A 108 -16.87 4.61 14.57
C ILE A 108 -17.61 5.35 15.70
N VAL A 109 -17.72 6.68 15.60
CA VAL A 109 -18.45 7.50 16.57
C VAL A 109 -19.68 8.09 15.88
N GLU A 110 -20.86 7.67 16.32
CA GLU A 110 -22.14 8.10 15.78
C GLU A 110 -23.16 8.31 16.90
N GLU A 111 -23.89 9.43 16.86
CA GLU A 111 -24.98 9.76 17.82
C GLU A 111 -24.59 9.63 19.32
N GLY A 112 -23.31 9.93 19.63
CA GLY A 112 -22.79 9.84 21.00
C GLY A 112 -22.41 8.42 21.45
N ARG A 113 -22.43 7.46 20.54
CA ARG A 113 -22.04 6.07 20.74
C ARG A 113 -20.69 5.80 20.04
N THR A 114 -19.88 4.92 20.57
CA THR A 114 -18.63 4.48 19.94
C THR A 114 -18.67 2.98 19.69
N THR A 115 -18.42 2.57 18.44
CA THR A 115 -18.33 1.16 18.03
C THR A 115 -16.94 0.89 17.46
N PHE A 116 -16.29 -0.17 17.90
CA PHE A 116 -15.01 -0.65 17.38
C PHE A 116 -15.22 -1.95 16.61
N ARG A 117 -14.65 -2.04 15.41
CA ARG A 117 -14.71 -3.25 14.58
C ARG A 117 -13.35 -3.59 14.01
N LEU A 118 -13.02 -4.88 14.09
CA LEU A 118 -11.81 -5.46 13.49
C LEU A 118 -12.19 -6.65 12.62
N PHE A 119 -11.75 -6.68 11.38
CA PHE A 119 -11.79 -7.86 10.53
C PHE A 119 -10.63 -8.78 10.91
N ALA A 120 -10.93 -9.94 11.49
CA ALA A 120 -9.96 -10.95 11.89
C ALA A 120 -10.60 -12.36 11.79
N PRO A 121 -10.67 -12.93 10.57
CA PRO A 121 -11.51 -14.11 10.29
C PRO A 121 -11.06 -15.38 11.00
N ARG A 122 -9.77 -15.54 11.32
CA ARG A 122 -9.22 -16.71 12.01
C ARG A 122 -8.95 -16.47 13.50
N ALA A 123 -9.24 -15.29 14.01
CA ALA A 123 -9.12 -15.05 15.44
C ALA A 123 -10.18 -15.88 16.22
N SER A 124 -9.76 -16.47 17.35
CA SER A 124 -10.64 -17.16 18.28
C SER A 124 -11.14 -16.25 19.42
N GLU A 125 -10.43 -15.18 19.69
CA GLU A 125 -10.76 -14.14 20.66
C GLU A 125 -10.15 -12.81 20.24
N VAL A 126 -10.93 -11.74 20.35
CA VAL A 126 -10.42 -10.36 20.21
C VAL A 126 -10.88 -9.55 21.43
N LYS A 127 -9.96 -8.77 22.00
CA LYS A 127 -10.26 -7.79 23.04
C LYS A 127 -9.88 -6.40 22.56
N LEU A 128 -10.73 -5.44 22.86
CA LEU A 128 -10.39 -4.03 22.80
C LEU A 128 -9.63 -3.65 24.07
N ALA A 129 -8.46 -3.07 23.94
CA ALA A 129 -7.72 -2.39 24.99
C ALA A 129 -7.94 -0.88 24.80
N TYR A 130 -8.52 -0.17 25.78
CA TYR A 130 -8.73 1.27 25.66
C TYR A 130 -8.55 1.99 26.99
N GLY A 131 -8.16 3.26 26.94
CA GLY A 131 -7.90 4.09 28.13
C GLY A 131 -7.75 5.57 27.77
N GLN A 132 -7.48 6.39 28.78
CA GLN A 132 -7.29 7.84 28.62
C GLN A 132 -5.79 8.23 28.52
N LYS A 133 -4.89 7.27 28.72
CA LYS A 133 -3.45 7.50 28.70
C LYS A 133 -2.78 6.70 27.57
N ALA A 134 -1.90 7.39 26.86
CA ALA A 134 -1.15 6.80 25.77
C ALA A 134 -0.17 5.69 26.20
N ASP A 135 0.29 5.71 27.46
CA ASP A 135 1.21 4.72 28.03
C ASP A 135 0.52 3.42 28.48
N GLU A 136 -0.75 3.26 28.15
CA GLU A 136 -1.59 2.11 28.51
C GLU A 136 -1.66 1.84 30.05
N SER A 137 -1.28 2.78 30.92
CA SER A 137 -1.27 2.56 32.37
C SER A 137 -2.66 2.48 33.02
N ASP A 138 -3.71 2.86 32.29
CA ASP A 138 -5.12 2.83 32.70
C ASP A 138 -6.02 2.00 31.77
N VAL A 139 -5.43 1.09 30.99
CA VAL A 139 -6.14 0.33 29.97
C VAL A 139 -7.18 -0.64 30.58
N ALA A 140 -8.40 -0.53 30.10
CA ALA A 140 -9.43 -1.54 30.25
C ALA A 140 -9.43 -2.53 29.06
N LEU A 141 -9.53 -3.83 29.36
CA LEU A 141 -9.65 -4.89 28.35
C LEU A 141 -11.10 -5.33 28.27
N VAL A 142 -11.73 -5.15 27.11
CA VAL A 142 -13.13 -5.53 26.88
C VAL A 142 -13.22 -6.59 25.78
N PRO A 143 -13.83 -7.74 26.03
CA PRO A 143 -14.05 -8.75 25.01
C PRO A 143 -14.94 -8.21 23.89
N MET A 144 -14.61 -8.57 22.65
CA MET A 144 -15.40 -8.25 21.48
C MET A 144 -16.25 -9.45 21.07
N SER A 145 -17.38 -9.21 20.42
CA SER A 145 -18.29 -10.22 19.92
C SER A 145 -18.05 -10.48 18.42
N TYR A 146 -18.17 -11.73 18.01
CA TYR A 146 -18.08 -12.14 16.62
C TYR A 146 -19.45 -11.93 15.94
N VAL A 147 -19.55 -11.12 14.89
CA VAL A 147 -20.86 -10.61 14.42
C VAL A 147 -21.32 -11.16 13.06
N ASP A 148 -20.46 -11.29 12.08
CA ASP A 148 -20.81 -11.70 10.71
C ASP A 148 -20.00 -12.91 10.20
N GLY A 149 -19.33 -13.62 11.09
CA GLY A 149 -18.49 -14.76 10.74
C GLY A 149 -17.05 -14.39 10.35
N VAL A 150 -16.66 -13.10 10.38
CA VAL A 150 -15.30 -12.63 10.05
C VAL A 150 -14.91 -11.36 10.81
N THR A 151 -15.88 -10.68 11.44
CA THR A 151 -15.68 -9.36 12.09
C THR A 151 -15.95 -9.45 13.58
N TRP A 152 -15.12 -8.79 14.37
CA TRP A 152 -15.25 -8.62 15.81
C TRP A 152 -15.73 -7.22 16.13
N GLU A 153 -16.69 -7.09 17.06
CA GLU A 153 -17.33 -5.82 17.41
C GLU A 153 -17.48 -5.64 18.91
N VAL A 154 -17.31 -4.42 19.39
CA VAL A 154 -17.76 -3.95 20.71
C VAL A 154 -18.29 -2.53 20.59
N SER A 155 -19.37 -2.22 21.32
CA SER A 155 -20.01 -0.91 21.30
C SER A 155 -20.20 -0.35 22.72
N PHE A 156 -20.09 0.97 22.84
CA PHE A 156 -20.31 1.74 24.05
C PHE A 156 -21.40 2.78 23.81
N ASP A 157 -22.35 2.90 24.72
CA ASP A 157 -23.41 3.90 24.67
C ASP A 157 -22.91 5.29 25.18
N GLU A 158 -21.64 5.59 24.87
CA GLU A 158 -20.97 6.85 25.16
C GLU A 158 -19.95 7.18 24.08
N SER A 159 -19.59 8.46 23.99
CA SER A 159 -18.53 8.92 23.10
C SER A 159 -17.17 8.73 23.76
N LEU A 160 -16.30 7.96 23.12
CA LEU A 160 -14.92 7.74 23.55
C LEU A 160 -13.91 8.61 22.76
N ILE A 161 -14.35 9.72 22.17
CA ILE A 161 -13.46 10.65 21.44
C ILE A 161 -12.30 11.08 22.35
N GLY A 162 -11.08 10.98 21.81
CA GLY A 162 -9.83 11.29 22.50
C GLY A 162 -9.26 10.15 23.33
N SER A 163 -9.98 9.03 23.48
CA SER A 163 -9.42 7.82 24.11
C SER A 163 -8.39 7.16 23.18
N TYR A 164 -7.41 6.54 23.80
CA TYR A 164 -6.43 5.69 23.13
C TYR A 164 -6.91 4.25 23.11
N TYR A 165 -6.61 3.52 22.03
CA TYR A 165 -7.02 2.12 21.93
C TYR A 165 -6.09 1.28 21.06
N SER A 166 -6.15 -0.04 21.28
CA SER A 166 -5.48 -1.07 20.48
C SER A 166 -6.28 -2.37 20.58
N PHE A 167 -5.96 -3.36 19.75
CA PHE A 167 -6.57 -4.68 19.85
C PHE A 167 -5.61 -5.70 20.43
N ARG A 168 -6.17 -6.74 21.07
CA ARG A 168 -5.46 -7.96 21.47
C ARG A 168 -6.11 -9.11 20.73
N VAL A 169 -5.36 -9.76 19.84
CA VAL A 169 -5.88 -10.79 18.94
C VAL A 169 -5.28 -12.14 19.32
N LEU A 170 -6.13 -13.10 19.56
CA LEU A 170 -5.76 -14.48 19.85
C LEU A 170 -6.40 -15.40 18.81
N GLY A 171 -5.67 -16.39 18.37
CA GLY A 171 -6.13 -17.42 17.45
C GLY A 171 -5.38 -18.72 17.65
N GLU A 172 -5.76 -19.76 16.94
CA GLU A 172 -5.04 -21.02 16.97
C GLU A 172 -3.65 -20.84 16.36
N SER A 173 -2.63 -21.30 17.09
CA SER A 173 -1.25 -21.30 16.63
C SER A 173 -0.95 -22.62 15.93
N HIS A 174 -0.95 -22.61 14.60
CA HIS A 174 -0.42 -23.70 13.80
C HIS A 174 1.01 -23.35 13.36
N GLU A 175 1.92 -24.31 13.35
CA GLU A 175 3.33 -24.08 12.99
C GLU A 175 3.47 -23.30 11.66
N GLY A 176 4.03 -22.10 11.75
CA GLY A 176 4.28 -21.21 10.62
C GLY A 176 3.04 -20.53 9.99
N THR A 177 1.82 -20.94 10.34
CA THR A 177 0.61 -20.50 9.65
C THR A 177 -0.12 -19.33 10.31
N SER A 178 0.19 -19.03 11.55
CA SER A 178 -0.39 -17.91 12.29
C SER A 178 0.68 -17.18 13.10
N HIS A 179 0.39 -15.91 13.42
CA HIS A 179 1.29 -15.05 14.19
C HIS A 179 0.54 -14.36 15.34
N PHE A 180 -0.52 -15.01 15.85
CA PHE A 180 -1.31 -14.45 16.92
C PHE A 180 -0.54 -14.36 18.23
N ASP A 181 -0.57 -13.18 18.86
CA ASP A 181 -0.02 -12.93 20.20
C ASP A 181 -0.95 -12.03 20.99
N GLN A 182 -1.63 -12.57 22.00
CA GLN A 182 -2.54 -11.82 22.85
C GLN A 182 -1.87 -10.72 23.69
N ASN A 183 -0.55 -10.74 23.80
CA ASN A 183 0.20 -9.72 24.54
C ASN A 183 0.63 -8.56 23.63
N PHE A 184 0.58 -8.76 22.30
CA PHE A 184 0.93 -7.72 21.34
C PHE A 184 -0.23 -6.73 21.19
N ALA A 185 0.09 -5.43 21.26
CA ALA A 185 -0.85 -4.35 20.99
C ALA A 185 -0.97 -4.14 19.48
N VAL A 186 -2.04 -4.66 18.88
CA VAL A 186 -2.29 -4.47 17.46
C VAL A 186 -2.88 -3.08 17.24
N LEU A 187 -2.18 -2.25 16.46
CA LEU A 187 -2.71 -0.98 15.96
C LEU A 187 -3.88 -1.27 15.01
N ASP A 188 -4.97 -0.53 15.17
CA ASP A 188 -6.12 -0.65 14.27
C ASP A 188 -5.72 -0.32 12.83
N PRO A 189 -5.87 -1.25 11.87
CA PRO A 189 -5.58 -0.98 10.46
C PRO A 189 -6.37 0.19 9.86
N TYR A 190 -7.51 0.55 10.47
CA TYR A 190 -8.40 1.65 10.07
C TYR A 190 -8.27 2.90 10.94
N ALA A 191 -7.28 2.98 11.83
CA ALA A 191 -7.06 4.15 12.69
C ALA A 191 -6.82 5.41 11.86
N LYS A 192 -7.57 6.47 12.15
CA LYS A 192 -7.45 7.79 11.47
C LYS A 192 -6.38 8.68 12.10
N ALA A 193 -5.93 8.33 13.28
CA ALA A 193 -4.76 8.90 13.96
C ALA A 193 -4.18 7.87 14.91
N CYS A 194 -2.86 7.83 15.01
CA CYS A 194 -2.12 7.00 15.95
C CYS A 194 -0.92 7.78 16.51
N LEU A 195 -0.36 7.24 17.56
CA LEU A 195 0.79 7.81 18.26
C LEU A 195 2.02 6.95 18.02
N GLY A 196 2.67 7.18 16.88
CA GLY A 196 3.81 6.41 16.42
C GLY A 196 3.43 5.03 15.84
N HIS A 197 4.42 4.38 15.25
CA HIS A 197 4.29 3.10 14.56
C HIS A 197 3.81 1.92 15.44
N ARG A 198 3.98 2.02 16.74
CA ARG A 198 3.48 1.02 17.71
C ARG A 198 2.08 1.30 18.20
N GLY A 199 1.54 2.47 17.88
CA GLY A 199 0.29 2.95 18.46
C GLY A 199 0.48 3.56 19.88
N PRO A 200 -0.57 3.75 20.65
CA PRO A 200 -1.97 3.37 20.35
C PRO A 200 -2.64 4.22 19.25
N ALA A 201 -3.77 3.73 18.77
CA ALA A 201 -4.69 4.52 17.96
C ALA A 201 -5.45 5.51 18.84
N ILE A 202 -5.97 6.58 18.23
CA ILE A 202 -6.77 7.61 18.90
C ILE A 202 -8.18 7.60 18.30
N VAL A 203 -9.21 7.60 19.14
CA VAL A 203 -10.60 7.77 18.71
C VAL A 203 -10.81 9.22 18.28
N VAL A 204 -10.93 9.44 16.97
CA VAL A 204 -11.03 10.78 16.38
C VAL A 204 -12.48 11.25 16.33
N ASP A 205 -12.70 12.54 16.60
CA ASP A 205 -14.00 13.19 16.37
C ASP A 205 -14.32 13.20 14.88
N PRO A 206 -15.45 12.61 14.42
CA PRO A 206 -15.86 12.63 13.02
C PRO A 206 -15.95 14.04 12.41
N ALA A 207 -16.20 15.07 13.23
CA ALA A 207 -16.20 16.45 12.76
C ALA A 207 -14.84 16.91 12.20
N ARG A 208 -13.74 16.32 12.66
CA ARG A 208 -12.38 16.58 12.17
C ARG A 208 -12.07 15.87 10.84
N LEU A 209 -12.84 14.85 10.48
CA LEU A 209 -12.66 14.01 9.29
C LEU A 209 -13.64 14.37 8.16
N GLN A 210 -14.31 15.52 8.26
CA GLN A 210 -15.26 15.93 7.24
C GLN A 210 -14.58 16.16 5.89
N LYS A 211 -15.28 15.76 4.85
CA LYS A 211 -14.91 15.96 3.46
C LYS A 211 -14.68 17.44 3.15
N VAL A 212 -13.63 17.73 2.37
CA VAL A 212 -13.37 19.08 1.90
C VAL A 212 -14.51 19.55 1.00
N ALA A 213 -15.11 20.69 1.36
CA ALA A 213 -16.34 21.18 0.71
C ALA A 213 -16.11 21.69 -0.73
N THR A 214 -14.92 22.21 -1.01
CA THR A 214 -14.55 22.74 -2.34
C THR A 214 -13.20 22.16 -2.72
N PRO A 215 -13.18 20.96 -3.35
CA PRO A 215 -11.95 20.32 -3.75
C PRO A 215 -11.16 21.15 -4.79
N TYR A 216 -9.85 21.12 -4.68
CA TYR A 216 -8.96 21.69 -5.68
C TYR A 216 -9.02 20.86 -6.97
N THR A 217 -8.82 21.53 -8.11
CA THR A 217 -8.76 20.88 -9.42
C THR A 217 -7.33 20.99 -9.95
N PRO A 218 -6.60 19.87 -10.05
CA PRO A 218 -5.24 19.86 -10.57
C PRO A 218 -5.18 20.29 -12.04
N PRO A 219 -4.02 20.74 -12.52
CA PRO A 219 -3.79 21.01 -13.93
C PRO A 219 -4.04 19.78 -14.81
N SER A 220 -4.16 20.00 -16.12
CA SER A 220 -4.14 18.90 -17.08
C SER A 220 -2.83 18.14 -17.02
N TRP A 221 -2.86 16.83 -17.24
CA TRP A 221 -1.68 15.98 -17.34
C TRP A 221 -0.56 16.54 -18.23
N HIS A 222 -0.92 17.19 -19.35
CA HIS A 222 0.02 17.78 -20.29
C HIS A 222 0.73 19.02 -19.75
N ASP A 223 0.18 19.61 -18.69
CA ASP A 223 0.71 20.84 -18.10
C ASP A 223 1.45 20.57 -16.77
N LEU A 224 1.51 19.30 -16.34
CA LEU A 224 2.18 18.94 -15.08
C LEU A 224 3.70 19.11 -15.17
N VAL A 225 4.26 19.72 -14.14
CA VAL A 225 5.68 19.75 -13.81
C VAL A 225 5.80 19.37 -12.34
N ILE A 226 6.34 18.18 -12.08
CA ILE A 226 6.36 17.59 -10.74
C ILE A 226 7.70 17.90 -10.07
N LEU A 227 7.67 18.19 -8.78
CA LEU A 227 8.82 18.13 -7.89
C LEU A 227 8.58 17.00 -6.87
N GLU A 228 9.47 16.02 -6.83
CA GLU A 228 9.52 15.05 -5.74
C GLU A 228 10.24 15.67 -4.55
N GLY A 229 9.70 15.52 -3.35
CA GLY A 229 10.31 16.07 -2.15
C GLY A 229 9.82 15.41 -0.86
N HIS A 230 10.66 15.56 0.18
CA HIS A 230 10.40 15.02 1.51
C HIS A 230 9.94 16.13 2.46
N VAL A 231 8.95 15.83 3.33
CA VAL A 231 8.37 16.84 4.25
C VAL A 231 9.43 17.51 5.12
N ARG A 232 10.40 16.75 5.63
CA ARG A 232 11.48 17.29 6.47
C ARG A 232 12.54 18.03 5.67
N ASP A 233 12.96 17.47 4.53
CA ASP A 233 14.11 17.98 3.76
C ASP A 233 13.82 19.34 3.15
N LEU A 234 12.62 19.52 2.59
CA LEU A 234 12.17 20.80 2.06
C LEU A 234 12.25 21.98 3.06
N ALA A 235 12.13 21.69 4.36
CA ALA A 235 12.17 22.71 5.43
C ALA A 235 13.42 22.66 6.31
N ALA A 236 14.25 21.61 6.24
CA ALA A 236 15.37 21.37 7.15
C ALA A 236 16.34 22.54 7.26
N HIS A 237 16.73 23.10 6.11
CA HIS A 237 17.66 24.22 6.01
C HIS A 237 17.01 25.52 5.51
N ALA A 238 15.67 25.61 5.59
CA ALA A 238 14.93 26.78 5.15
C ALA A 238 15.43 28.05 5.88
N PRO A 239 15.73 29.14 5.17
CA PRO A 239 16.28 30.38 5.74
C PRO A 239 15.17 31.24 6.38
N ILE A 240 14.39 30.64 7.27
CA ILE A 240 13.32 31.25 8.04
C ILE A 240 13.42 30.81 9.51
N GLU A 241 12.80 31.56 10.41
CA GLU A 241 12.76 31.20 11.82
C GLU A 241 11.81 30.03 12.05
N LEU A 242 12.36 28.88 12.47
CA LEU A 242 11.64 27.67 12.85
C LEU A 242 12.26 27.07 14.12
N THR A 243 11.43 26.48 14.98
CA THR A 243 11.96 25.65 16.07
C THR A 243 12.50 24.32 15.51
N ALA A 244 13.21 23.55 16.32
CA ALA A 244 13.72 22.25 15.92
C ALA A 244 12.57 21.27 15.59
N GLU A 245 11.49 21.33 16.36
CA GLU A 245 10.28 20.52 16.16
C GLU A 245 9.58 20.89 14.85
N GLU A 246 9.40 22.20 14.61
CA GLU A 246 8.76 22.68 13.37
C GLU A 246 9.53 22.26 12.12
N ARG A 247 10.88 22.25 12.16
CA ARG A 247 11.71 21.84 11.01
C ARG A 247 11.52 20.39 10.61
N ARG A 248 11.00 19.56 11.48
CA ARG A 248 10.82 18.12 11.25
C ARG A 248 9.48 17.74 10.65
N GLY A 249 8.57 18.68 10.43
CA GLY A 249 7.22 18.29 10.07
C GLY A 249 6.39 19.30 9.31
N TYR A 250 5.10 19.03 9.31
CA TYR A 250 4.10 19.76 8.53
C TYR A 250 4.12 21.27 8.79
N THR A 251 4.18 21.68 10.05
CA THR A 251 4.12 23.09 10.42
C THR A 251 5.30 23.90 9.89
N GLY A 252 6.50 23.34 9.88
CA GLY A 252 7.67 24.01 9.31
C GLY A 252 7.58 24.18 7.80
N LEU A 253 7.16 23.13 7.09
CA LEU A 253 6.92 23.18 5.65
C LEU A 253 5.81 24.20 5.29
N ARG A 254 4.73 24.23 6.04
CA ARG A 254 3.66 25.25 5.92
C ARG A 254 4.18 26.67 6.07
N LYS A 255 5.01 26.93 7.08
CA LYS A 255 5.64 28.26 7.28
C LYS A 255 6.58 28.61 6.11
N TRP A 256 7.35 27.65 5.63
CA TRP A 256 8.21 27.84 4.47
C TRP A 256 7.39 28.16 3.21
N LEU A 257 6.32 27.43 2.93
CA LEU A 257 5.43 27.71 1.79
C LEU A 257 4.86 29.14 1.84
N LYS A 258 4.45 29.62 3.02
CA LYS A 258 3.94 30.98 3.19
C LYS A 258 5.02 32.04 2.96
N ALA A 259 6.23 31.79 3.39
CA ALA A 259 7.32 32.75 3.33
C ALA A 259 8.08 32.71 1.99
N LYS A 260 8.25 31.54 1.38
CA LYS A 260 9.14 31.27 0.24
C LYS A 260 8.53 30.39 -0.85
N GLY A 261 7.30 29.92 -0.73
CA GLY A 261 6.68 28.98 -1.67
C GLY A 261 6.51 29.49 -3.10
N SER A 262 6.69 30.81 -3.36
CA SER A 262 6.77 31.35 -4.71
C SER A 262 7.91 30.75 -5.52
N TYR A 263 8.99 30.32 -4.87
CA TYR A 263 10.13 29.65 -5.48
C TYR A 263 9.71 28.46 -6.35
N LEU A 264 8.80 27.60 -5.86
CA LEU A 264 8.31 26.43 -6.63
C LEU A 264 7.64 26.88 -7.94
N ARG A 265 6.84 27.94 -7.88
CA ARG A 265 6.20 28.51 -9.07
C ARG A 265 7.19 29.20 -10.00
N GLU A 266 8.23 29.84 -9.46
CA GLU A 266 9.29 30.50 -10.24
C GLU A 266 10.11 29.50 -11.06
N ILE A 267 10.34 28.27 -10.54
CA ILE A 267 10.98 27.19 -11.30
C ILE A 267 10.00 26.40 -12.18
N GLY A 268 8.71 26.78 -12.21
CA GLY A 268 7.69 26.20 -13.07
C GLY A 268 6.95 25.00 -12.51
N VAL A 269 7.21 24.60 -11.27
CA VAL A 269 6.54 23.47 -10.58
C VAL A 269 5.08 23.81 -10.30
N ASN A 270 4.19 22.87 -10.61
CA ASN A 270 2.75 22.96 -10.33
C ASN A 270 2.17 21.69 -9.70
N ALA A 271 3.01 20.71 -9.39
CA ALA A 271 2.66 19.55 -8.58
C ALA A 271 3.84 19.17 -7.67
N ILE A 272 3.56 18.86 -6.42
CA ILE A 272 4.52 18.25 -5.49
C ILE A 272 4.19 16.77 -5.34
N GLU A 273 5.17 15.88 -5.47
CA GLU A 273 5.09 14.49 -5.09
C GLU A 273 5.81 14.33 -3.76
N LEU A 274 5.04 14.19 -2.69
CA LEU A 274 5.58 14.02 -1.34
C LEU A 274 5.90 12.55 -1.09
N GLN A 275 7.13 12.25 -0.68
CA GLN A 275 7.49 10.96 -0.12
C GLN A 275 6.51 10.57 1.00
N PRO A 276 6.40 9.28 1.39
CA PRO A 276 5.27 8.79 2.18
C PRO A 276 4.97 9.62 3.43
N ILE A 277 3.70 9.93 3.60
CA ILE A 277 3.17 10.71 4.74
C ILE A 277 2.24 9.86 5.62
N GLN A 278 1.94 8.64 5.23
CA GLN A 278 1.20 7.70 6.06
C GLN A 278 2.11 7.24 7.21
N GLU A 279 1.53 6.85 8.34
CA GLU A 279 2.33 6.42 9.51
C GLU A 279 3.28 5.29 9.16
N PHE A 280 4.57 5.46 9.46
CA PHE A 280 5.64 4.52 9.12
C PHE A 280 6.52 4.16 10.34
N ASP A 281 7.39 3.17 10.20
CA ASP A 281 8.21 2.63 11.29
C ASP A 281 9.44 3.48 11.60
N ASN A 282 9.28 4.57 12.27
CA ASN A 282 10.39 5.33 12.83
C ASN A 282 10.66 4.92 14.30
N LEU A 283 11.91 4.90 14.72
CA LEU A 283 12.27 4.56 16.11
C LEU A 283 11.98 5.69 17.08
N SER A 284 12.02 6.92 16.63
CA SER A 284 11.71 8.12 17.39
C SER A 284 11.30 9.27 16.46
N THR A 285 10.69 10.31 17.02
CA THR A 285 10.35 11.54 16.29
C THR A 285 11.58 12.32 15.79
N GLU A 286 12.76 11.98 16.26
CA GLU A 286 14.03 12.64 15.86
C GLU A 286 14.71 11.92 14.71
N ASP A 287 14.46 10.61 14.56
CA ASP A 287 15.05 9.80 13.51
C ASP A 287 14.59 10.29 12.13
N TYR A 288 15.52 10.29 11.21
CA TYR A 288 15.22 10.56 9.80
C TYR A 288 14.86 9.27 9.11
N HIS A 289 13.77 9.28 8.35
CA HIS A 289 13.31 8.16 7.55
C HIS A 289 12.58 8.67 6.32
N TRP A 290 12.77 8.01 5.16
CA TRP A 290 12.04 8.38 3.93
C TRP A 290 10.54 8.11 4.00
N GLY A 291 10.12 7.16 4.85
CA GLY A 291 8.70 6.80 5.04
C GLY A 291 8.22 5.55 4.29
N TYR A 292 9.07 4.86 3.53
CA TYR A 292 8.65 3.69 2.74
C TYR A 292 8.38 2.41 3.54
N MET A 293 8.25 2.49 4.85
CA MET A 293 7.93 1.37 5.74
C MET A 293 6.61 1.65 6.48
N THR A 294 5.52 1.75 5.71
CA THR A 294 4.20 2.12 6.21
C THR A 294 3.62 1.06 7.14
N VAL A 295 3.07 1.47 8.29
CA VAL A 295 2.42 0.60 9.29
C VAL A 295 0.92 0.86 9.42
N ASN A 296 0.46 2.07 9.07
CA ASN A 296 -0.96 2.43 9.03
C ASN A 296 -1.25 3.32 7.82
N TYR A 297 -2.33 3.02 7.11
CA TYR A 297 -2.63 3.64 5.81
C TYR A 297 -3.58 4.85 5.88
N PHE A 298 -4.22 5.08 7.04
CA PHE A 298 -5.20 6.17 7.20
C PHE A 298 -4.68 7.35 7.98
N SER A 299 -3.78 7.11 8.94
CA SER A 299 -3.19 8.16 9.77
C SER A 299 -2.07 8.87 9.01
N PRO A 300 -2.07 10.21 8.93
CA PRO A 300 -0.85 10.93 8.58
C PRO A 300 0.25 10.67 9.63
N GLU A 301 1.50 10.74 9.21
CA GLU A 301 2.68 10.48 10.03
C GLU A 301 2.70 11.37 11.28
N SER A 302 2.68 10.72 12.44
CA SER A 302 2.57 11.40 13.73
C SER A 302 3.84 12.15 14.15
N SER A 303 5.03 11.68 13.71
CA SER A 303 6.30 12.36 14.02
C SER A 303 6.47 13.69 13.28
N TYR A 304 5.66 13.95 12.26
CA TYR A 304 5.62 15.23 11.56
C TYR A 304 4.70 16.26 12.22
N ALA A 305 3.93 15.87 13.23
CA ALA A 305 3.00 16.73 13.97
C ALA A 305 3.62 17.33 15.24
N LEU A 306 3.12 18.48 15.67
CA LEU A 306 3.59 19.14 16.90
C LEU A 306 2.96 18.56 18.17
N GLU A 307 1.71 18.12 18.09
CA GLU A 307 0.94 17.58 19.22
C GLU A 307 0.24 16.26 18.83
N PRO A 308 1.01 15.20 18.48
CA PRO A 308 0.44 13.96 17.98
C PRO A 308 -0.48 13.26 18.99
N GLU A 309 -0.27 13.46 20.30
CA GLU A 309 -1.16 12.96 21.36
C GLU A 309 -2.57 13.58 21.30
N LYS A 310 -2.74 14.68 20.57
CA LYS A 310 -4.04 15.31 20.27
C LYS A 310 -4.52 15.02 18.86
N ALA A 311 -3.85 14.12 18.16
CA ALA A 311 -4.08 13.83 16.74
C ALA A 311 -3.93 15.06 15.84
N SER A 312 -3.00 16.00 16.16
CA SER A 312 -2.83 17.26 15.42
C SER A 312 -2.34 17.05 13.97
N GLN A 313 -1.75 15.87 13.67
CA GLN A 313 -1.38 15.48 12.30
C GLN A 313 -2.53 15.64 11.29
N ILE A 314 -3.78 15.48 11.74
CA ILE A 314 -4.96 15.62 10.88
C ILE A 314 -5.08 17.06 10.35
N GLU A 315 -5.09 18.05 11.24
CA GLU A 315 -5.23 19.46 10.85
C GLU A 315 -3.93 20.01 10.23
N GLU A 316 -2.79 19.55 10.72
CA GLU A 316 -1.50 20.01 10.22
C GLU A 316 -1.28 19.55 8.78
N PHE A 317 -1.56 18.28 8.47
CA PHE A 317 -1.45 17.77 7.10
C PHE A 317 -2.52 18.36 6.18
N ARG A 318 -3.79 18.46 6.63
CA ARG A 318 -4.83 19.15 5.85
C ARG A 318 -4.44 20.59 5.52
N GLY A 319 -3.89 21.31 6.51
CA GLY A 319 -3.42 22.66 6.31
C GLY A 319 -2.21 22.75 5.37
N LEU A 320 -1.35 21.73 5.33
CA LEU A 320 -0.24 21.67 4.39
C LEU A 320 -0.73 21.52 2.95
N VAL A 321 -1.67 20.62 2.71
CA VAL A 321 -2.29 20.44 1.37
C VAL A 321 -2.94 21.73 0.91
N GLN A 322 -3.71 22.41 1.78
CA GLN A 322 -4.33 23.70 1.46
C GLN A 322 -3.26 24.77 1.15
N ASP A 323 -2.16 24.83 1.92
CA ASP A 323 -1.09 25.81 1.68
C ASP A 323 -0.39 25.61 0.33
N PHE A 324 -0.33 24.35 -0.21
CA PHE A 324 0.11 24.07 -1.58
C PHE A 324 -0.95 24.51 -2.61
N HIS A 325 -2.21 24.18 -2.41
CA HIS A 325 -3.31 24.60 -3.29
C HIS A 325 -3.42 26.12 -3.40
N ASP A 326 -3.19 26.86 -2.30
CA ASP A 326 -3.13 28.34 -2.29
C ASP A 326 -1.98 28.91 -3.16
N LYS A 327 -1.07 28.05 -3.59
CA LYS A 327 0.02 28.36 -4.54
C LYS A 327 -0.19 27.79 -5.94
N ASP A 328 -1.37 27.28 -6.23
CA ASP A 328 -1.67 26.53 -7.47
C ASP A 328 -0.73 25.33 -7.68
N ILE A 329 -0.42 24.59 -6.63
CA ILE A 329 0.41 23.38 -6.64
C ILE A 329 -0.45 22.21 -6.19
N SER A 330 -0.60 21.21 -7.05
CA SER A 330 -1.25 19.92 -6.74
C SER A 330 -0.40 19.10 -5.77
N VAL A 331 -1.05 18.28 -4.96
CA VAL A 331 -0.38 17.39 -3.99
C VAL A 331 -0.58 15.93 -4.39
N ILE A 332 0.51 15.27 -4.71
CA ILE A 332 0.60 13.83 -4.99
C ILE A 332 1.29 13.20 -3.79
N ILE A 333 0.78 12.08 -3.30
CA ILE A 333 1.35 11.34 -2.18
C ILE A 333 1.95 10.03 -2.69
N ASP A 334 3.19 9.77 -2.30
CA ASP A 334 3.79 8.47 -2.48
C ASP A 334 3.20 7.48 -1.46
N VAL A 335 2.71 6.33 -1.95
CA VAL A 335 2.00 5.33 -1.13
C VAL A 335 2.61 3.94 -1.30
N VAL A 336 2.77 3.25 -0.18
CA VAL A 336 3.43 1.95 -0.11
C VAL A 336 2.42 0.89 0.31
N TYR A 337 1.90 0.13 -0.65
CA TYR A 337 0.97 -0.98 -0.38
C TYR A 337 1.56 -2.34 -0.73
N ASN A 338 2.76 -2.39 -1.26
CA ASN A 338 3.42 -3.63 -1.67
C ASN A 338 4.02 -4.40 -0.49
N HIS A 339 4.34 -3.73 0.61
CA HIS A 339 4.86 -4.30 1.86
C HIS A 339 4.43 -3.47 3.08
N VAL A 340 4.79 -3.91 4.27
CA VAL A 340 4.43 -3.27 5.55
C VAL A 340 5.66 -3.10 6.41
N GLY A 341 5.76 -1.97 7.12
CA GLY A 341 6.80 -1.68 8.10
C GLY A 341 6.65 -2.45 9.42
N GLU A 342 7.62 -2.26 10.32
CA GLU A 342 7.66 -2.91 11.63
C GLU A 342 7.19 -1.97 12.77
N PRO A 343 6.45 -2.47 13.76
CA PRO A 343 5.93 -3.84 13.84
C PRO A 343 4.81 -4.06 12.83
N ASN A 344 4.83 -5.20 12.18
CA ASN A 344 3.85 -5.54 11.18
C ASN A 344 2.50 -5.92 11.83
N HIS A 345 1.65 -4.94 12.08
CA HIS A 345 0.38 -5.13 12.78
C HIS A 345 -0.57 -6.09 12.05
N LEU A 346 -0.62 -6.06 10.71
CA LEU A 346 -1.47 -6.95 9.93
C LEU A 346 -1.06 -8.43 10.06
N LEU A 347 0.20 -8.71 10.34
CA LEU A 347 0.71 -10.05 10.60
C LEU A 347 0.06 -10.66 11.85
N PHE A 348 -0.17 -9.84 12.89
CA PHE A 348 -0.84 -10.25 14.13
C PHE A 348 -2.36 -10.29 14.00
N VAL A 349 -2.95 -9.72 12.95
CA VAL A 349 -4.37 -9.85 12.63
C VAL A 349 -4.62 -11.15 11.88
N ASP A 350 -3.97 -11.36 10.75
CA ASP A 350 -4.03 -12.62 9.99
C ASP A 350 -2.91 -12.73 8.95
N LYS A 351 -1.90 -13.56 9.23
CA LYS A 351 -0.73 -13.76 8.37
C LYS A 351 -1.11 -14.17 6.94
N TYR A 352 -1.96 -15.17 6.78
CA TYR A 352 -2.29 -15.70 5.45
C TYR A 352 -3.22 -14.81 4.65
N TYR A 353 -4.08 -14.08 5.34
CA TYR A 353 -5.00 -13.19 4.66
C TYR A 353 -4.27 -12.01 4.01
N TYR A 354 -3.30 -11.44 4.74
CA TYR A 354 -2.64 -10.21 4.35
C TYR A 354 -1.27 -10.39 3.69
N PHE A 355 -0.66 -11.58 3.74
CA PHE A 355 0.70 -11.76 3.22
C PHE A 355 0.82 -12.93 2.26
N HIS A 356 1.71 -12.76 1.28
CA HIS A 356 2.20 -13.86 0.47
C HIS A 356 3.21 -14.67 1.29
N VAL A 357 3.06 -15.99 1.25
CA VAL A 357 3.97 -16.93 1.91
C VAL A 357 4.45 -17.98 0.92
N ASP A 358 5.63 -18.54 1.18
CA ASP A 358 6.20 -19.63 0.42
C ASP A 358 5.70 -21.02 0.91
N GLU A 359 6.24 -22.10 0.37
CA GLU A 359 5.88 -23.47 0.75
C GLU A 359 6.27 -23.83 2.21
N ALA A 360 7.23 -23.12 2.79
CA ALA A 360 7.63 -23.29 4.19
C ALA A 360 6.81 -22.40 5.14
N ASN A 361 5.85 -21.65 4.61
CA ASN A 361 5.06 -20.61 5.29
C ASN A 361 5.87 -19.37 5.74
N ASP A 362 7.06 -19.17 5.18
CA ASP A 362 7.80 -17.93 5.39
C ASP A 362 7.23 -16.80 4.51
N LEU A 363 7.37 -15.55 4.97
CA LEU A 363 6.89 -14.40 4.21
C LEU A 363 7.69 -14.25 2.91
N MET A 364 6.99 -14.09 1.79
CA MET A 364 7.62 -13.70 0.52
C MET A 364 8.25 -12.31 0.65
N ASN A 365 9.31 -12.05 -0.11
CA ASN A 365 10.09 -10.81 -0.01
C ASN A 365 10.56 -10.32 -1.38
N TRP A 366 9.64 -10.18 -2.34
CA TRP A 366 9.91 -9.60 -3.64
C TRP A 366 10.03 -8.06 -3.61
N SER A 367 9.57 -7.44 -2.51
CA SER A 367 9.81 -6.03 -2.23
C SER A 367 11.25 -5.73 -1.82
N GLY A 368 11.97 -6.72 -1.27
CA GLY A 368 13.26 -6.52 -0.61
C GLY A 368 13.15 -5.95 0.80
N CYS A 369 11.91 -5.73 1.31
CA CYS A 369 11.62 -5.07 2.59
C CYS A 369 11.16 -6.03 3.71
N GLY A 370 11.28 -7.35 3.48
CA GLY A 370 11.02 -8.37 4.51
C GLY A 370 9.67 -9.07 4.40
N ASN A 371 8.74 -8.53 3.64
CA ASN A 371 7.42 -9.11 3.42
C ASN A 371 6.78 -8.56 2.15
N ASP A 372 5.79 -9.29 1.60
CA ASP A 372 4.97 -8.83 0.49
C ASP A 372 3.50 -8.90 0.89
N LEU A 373 2.80 -7.75 0.86
CA LEU A 373 1.38 -7.68 1.16
C LEU A 373 0.56 -8.37 0.05
N ARG A 374 -0.42 -9.17 0.43
CA ARG A 374 -1.37 -9.80 -0.49
C ARG A 374 -2.48 -8.80 -0.86
N CYS A 375 -2.22 -7.95 -1.84
CA CYS A 375 -3.13 -6.89 -2.26
C CYS A 375 -4.41 -7.39 -2.95
N ASP A 376 -4.45 -8.65 -3.42
CA ASP A 376 -5.54 -9.22 -4.20
C ASP A 376 -6.69 -9.81 -3.36
N THR A 377 -6.59 -9.86 -2.03
CA THR A 377 -7.69 -10.29 -1.18
C THR A 377 -8.76 -9.18 -1.04
N PRO A 378 -10.05 -9.52 -0.89
CA PRO A 378 -11.12 -8.51 -0.84
C PRO A 378 -10.91 -7.42 0.21
N MET A 379 -10.48 -7.80 1.42
CA MET A 379 -10.30 -6.83 2.51
C MET A 379 -8.98 -6.07 2.44
N ALA A 380 -7.93 -6.62 1.81
CA ALA A 380 -6.73 -5.84 1.51
C ALA A 380 -7.01 -4.80 0.42
N ARG A 381 -7.71 -5.15 -0.66
CA ARG A 381 -8.18 -4.18 -1.67
C ARG A 381 -9.04 -3.09 -1.03
N ARG A 382 -9.99 -3.49 -0.18
CA ARG A 382 -10.84 -2.56 0.54
C ARG A 382 -10.03 -1.61 1.42
N LEU A 383 -9.06 -2.12 2.18
CA LEU A 383 -8.14 -1.33 3.02
C LEU A 383 -7.40 -0.29 2.17
N ILE A 384 -6.84 -0.71 1.03
CA ILE A 384 -6.12 0.16 0.09
C ILE A 384 -7.06 1.25 -0.46
N ILE A 385 -8.18 0.85 -1.05
CA ILE A 385 -9.10 1.79 -1.71
C ILE A 385 -9.72 2.77 -0.71
N GLU A 386 -10.19 2.29 0.45
CA GLU A 386 -10.77 3.16 1.48
C GLU A 386 -9.76 4.13 2.09
N SER A 387 -8.49 3.73 2.23
CA SER A 387 -7.43 4.64 2.70
C SER A 387 -7.12 5.74 1.67
N LEU A 388 -7.07 5.41 0.38
CA LEU A 388 -6.87 6.38 -0.68
C LEU A 388 -8.06 7.35 -0.81
N ILE A 389 -9.30 6.85 -0.73
CA ILE A 389 -10.51 7.68 -0.69
C ILE A 389 -10.48 8.60 0.53
N HIS A 390 -10.08 8.10 1.70
CA HIS A 390 -9.95 8.92 2.90
C HIS A 390 -8.94 10.06 2.71
N LEU A 391 -7.80 9.81 2.09
CA LEU A 391 -6.81 10.85 1.80
C LEU A 391 -7.36 11.92 0.85
N ILE A 392 -8.12 11.52 -0.18
CA ILE A 392 -8.78 12.46 -1.08
C ILE A 392 -9.85 13.27 -0.35
N GLU A 393 -10.78 12.61 0.32
CA GLU A 393 -11.95 13.27 0.89
C GLU A 393 -11.63 14.15 2.09
N THR A 394 -10.72 13.66 2.96
CA THR A 394 -10.37 14.34 4.21
C THR A 394 -9.34 15.45 4.01
N TYR A 395 -8.37 15.25 3.13
CA TYR A 395 -7.22 16.16 2.97
C TYR A 395 -7.16 16.85 1.61
N ASP A 396 -8.02 16.46 0.65
CA ASP A 396 -8.03 16.95 -0.74
C ASP A 396 -6.74 16.63 -1.52
N VAL A 397 -6.13 15.47 -1.28
CA VAL A 397 -4.99 14.98 -2.05
C VAL A 397 -5.38 14.84 -3.52
N ASP A 398 -4.48 15.23 -4.44
CA ASP A 398 -4.76 15.30 -5.88
C ASP A 398 -4.34 14.05 -6.64
N GLY A 399 -3.47 13.25 -6.06
CA GLY A 399 -2.97 12.05 -6.72
C GLY A 399 -2.10 11.18 -5.84
N PHE A 400 -1.68 10.06 -6.42
CA PHE A 400 -0.84 9.07 -5.75
C PHE A 400 0.22 8.51 -6.69
N ARG A 401 1.43 8.30 -6.15
CA ARG A 401 2.47 7.47 -6.75
C ARG A 401 2.53 6.17 -5.98
N PHE A 402 2.42 5.05 -6.66
CA PHE A 402 2.41 3.71 -6.07
C PHE A 402 3.80 3.10 -6.15
N ASP A 403 4.41 2.90 -4.99
CA ASP A 403 5.70 2.24 -4.83
C ASP A 403 5.61 0.78 -5.24
N LEU A 404 6.64 0.26 -5.98
CA LEU A 404 6.71 -1.11 -6.48
C LEU A 404 5.36 -1.67 -6.96
N ALA A 405 4.68 -0.92 -7.83
CA ALA A 405 3.30 -1.19 -8.24
C ALA A 405 3.10 -2.56 -8.91
N GLU A 406 4.17 -3.19 -9.39
CA GLU A 406 4.14 -4.56 -9.92
C GLU A 406 3.65 -5.55 -8.85
N LEU A 407 4.04 -5.38 -7.57
CA LEU A 407 3.61 -6.24 -6.47
C LEU A 407 2.15 -6.04 -6.07
N ILE A 408 1.61 -4.85 -6.28
CA ILE A 408 0.18 -4.56 -6.06
C ILE A 408 -0.66 -5.30 -7.10
N GLY A 409 -0.18 -5.37 -8.33
CA GLY A 409 -0.78 -6.09 -9.43
C GLY A 409 -1.78 -5.26 -10.25
N ILE A 410 -1.77 -5.49 -11.57
CA ILE A 410 -2.51 -4.69 -12.54
C ILE A 410 -4.03 -4.69 -12.31
N GLU A 411 -4.62 -5.79 -11.84
CA GLU A 411 -6.06 -5.87 -11.61
C GLU A 411 -6.49 -5.01 -10.40
N VAL A 412 -5.67 -4.95 -9.37
CA VAL A 412 -5.90 -4.09 -8.20
C VAL A 412 -5.74 -2.62 -8.59
N LEU A 413 -4.71 -2.29 -9.37
CA LEU A 413 -4.49 -0.92 -9.88
C LEU A 413 -5.67 -0.43 -10.75
N ARG A 414 -6.23 -1.30 -11.61
CA ARG A 414 -7.44 -0.98 -12.39
C ARG A 414 -8.65 -0.70 -11.49
N GLU A 415 -8.85 -1.50 -10.45
CA GLU A 415 -9.92 -1.28 -9.49
C GLU A 415 -9.74 0.04 -8.73
N ILE A 416 -8.52 0.32 -8.26
CA ILE A 416 -8.14 1.60 -7.64
C ILE A 416 -8.49 2.77 -8.58
N GLU A 417 -8.09 2.72 -9.85
CA GLU A 417 -8.40 3.76 -10.83
C GLU A 417 -9.92 4.01 -10.93
N VAL A 418 -10.70 2.94 -11.06
CA VAL A 418 -12.17 3.02 -11.20
C VAL A 418 -12.79 3.67 -9.96
N GLU A 419 -12.40 3.23 -8.76
CA GLU A 419 -12.99 3.73 -7.52
C GLU A 419 -12.56 5.17 -7.21
N LEU A 420 -11.30 5.52 -7.40
CA LEU A 420 -10.83 6.87 -7.13
C LEU A 420 -11.40 7.90 -8.10
N LYS A 421 -11.57 7.55 -9.38
CA LYS A 421 -12.19 8.44 -10.38
C LYS A 421 -13.68 8.72 -10.12
N LYS A 422 -14.38 7.87 -9.34
CA LYS A 422 -15.74 8.19 -8.86
C LYS A 422 -15.73 9.33 -7.84
N VAL A 423 -14.69 9.43 -7.02
CA VAL A 423 -14.54 10.43 -5.96
C VAL A 423 -13.90 11.71 -6.50
N LYS A 424 -12.80 11.60 -7.24
CA LYS A 424 -12.05 12.71 -7.85
C LYS A 424 -11.72 12.36 -9.30
N PRO A 425 -12.56 12.73 -10.29
CA PRO A 425 -12.34 12.38 -11.71
C PRO A 425 -10.99 12.85 -12.28
N SER A 426 -10.40 13.88 -11.68
CA SER A 426 -9.10 14.45 -12.05
C SER A 426 -7.92 13.87 -11.28
N VAL A 427 -8.10 12.79 -10.53
CA VAL A 427 -7.04 12.17 -9.73
C VAL A 427 -5.83 11.80 -10.59
N ILE A 428 -4.64 12.15 -10.11
CA ILE A 428 -3.37 11.84 -10.74
C ILE A 428 -2.90 10.47 -10.23
N LEU A 429 -2.63 9.53 -11.13
CA LEU A 429 -2.22 8.17 -10.78
C LEU A 429 -0.89 7.84 -11.44
N ILE A 430 0.14 7.62 -10.64
CA ILE A 430 1.50 7.32 -11.07
C ILE A 430 1.91 5.97 -10.48
N ALA A 431 2.57 5.13 -11.26
CA ALA A 431 3.08 3.85 -10.82
C ALA A 431 4.61 3.77 -10.99
N GLU A 432 5.28 3.26 -10.00
CA GLU A 432 6.59 2.67 -10.20
C GLU A 432 6.39 1.26 -10.77
N PRO A 433 6.73 1.01 -12.05
CA PRO A 433 6.20 -0.15 -12.76
C PRO A 433 6.94 -1.45 -12.54
N TRP A 434 7.90 -1.51 -11.62
CA TRP A 434 8.77 -2.67 -11.37
C TRP A 434 8.74 -3.17 -9.94
N SER A 435 9.35 -4.32 -9.74
CA SER A 435 9.78 -4.91 -8.48
C SER A 435 10.92 -5.90 -8.76
N PHE A 436 11.45 -6.56 -7.73
CA PHE A 436 12.40 -7.67 -7.93
C PHE A 436 11.77 -8.90 -8.60
N ARG A 437 10.43 -8.96 -8.71
CA ARG A 437 9.71 -10.05 -9.38
C ARG A 437 9.49 -9.79 -10.87
N GLY A 438 9.29 -8.54 -11.28
CA GLY A 438 8.97 -8.23 -12.66
C GLY A 438 8.66 -6.77 -12.95
N HIS A 439 7.97 -6.56 -14.07
CA HIS A 439 7.67 -5.24 -14.62
C HIS A 439 6.30 -5.24 -15.31
N ILE A 440 5.47 -4.21 -15.08
CA ILE A 440 4.09 -4.11 -15.61
C ILE A 440 3.85 -2.88 -16.51
N GLN A 441 4.89 -2.25 -17.04
CA GLN A 441 4.73 -1.04 -17.85
C GLN A 441 3.84 -1.26 -19.09
N ASP A 442 3.90 -2.45 -19.71
CA ASP A 442 3.09 -2.75 -20.87
C ASP A 442 1.59 -2.87 -20.53
N GLU A 443 1.27 -3.42 -19.37
CA GLU A 443 -0.10 -3.54 -18.88
C GLU A 443 -0.68 -2.18 -18.46
N LEU A 444 0.17 -1.26 -17.96
CA LEU A 444 -0.23 0.09 -17.56
C LEU A 444 -0.69 0.96 -18.74
N LYS A 445 -0.26 0.68 -19.97
CA LYS A 445 -0.72 1.39 -21.18
C LYS A 445 -2.25 1.41 -21.33
N GLU A 446 -2.91 0.35 -20.88
CA GLU A 446 -4.37 0.18 -21.00
C GLU A 446 -5.12 0.75 -19.78
N THR A 447 -4.45 1.55 -18.95
CA THR A 447 -5.00 2.21 -17.76
C THR A 447 -4.87 3.72 -17.85
N GLY A 448 -5.39 4.42 -16.86
CA GLY A 448 -5.16 5.87 -16.67
C GLY A 448 -3.93 6.19 -15.85
N PHE A 449 -3.08 5.21 -15.54
CA PHE A 449 -1.82 5.46 -14.84
C PHE A 449 -0.74 5.97 -15.80
N ALA A 450 0.08 6.89 -15.29
CA ALA A 450 1.42 7.13 -15.82
C ALA A 450 2.43 6.25 -15.08
N SER A 451 3.59 6.03 -15.68
CA SER A 451 4.67 5.27 -15.05
C SER A 451 5.97 6.06 -15.00
N TRP A 452 6.74 5.86 -13.96
CA TRP A 452 8.11 6.32 -13.89
C TRP A 452 8.93 5.71 -15.03
N ASN A 453 9.79 6.52 -15.66
CA ASN A 453 10.56 6.18 -16.86
C ASN A 453 12.05 6.07 -16.52
N ASP A 454 12.46 4.93 -15.95
CA ASP A 454 13.85 4.65 -15.59
C ASP A 454 14.78 4.62 -16.80
N GLY A 455 14.28 4.13 -17.94
CA GLY A 455 15.01 4.14 -19.19
C GLY A 455 15.37 5.55 -19.66
N PHE A 456 14.50 6.53 -19.42
CA PHE A 456 14.82 7.96 -19.64
C PHE A 456 15.98 8.39 -18.75
N ARG A 457 15.90 8.12 -17.44
CA ARG A 457 16.93 8.45 -16.45
C ARG A 457 18.32 7.98 -16.89
N GLU A 458 18.42 6.70 -17.26
CA GLU A 458 19.67 6.07 -17.66
C GLU A 458 20.20 6.67 -18.99
N SER A 459 19.35 6.72 -20.00
CA SER A 459 19.76 7.17 -21.34
C SER A 459 20.20 8.62 -21.38
N ILE A 460 19.58 9.51 -20.58
CA ILE A 460 19.99 10.91 -20.53
C ILE A 460 21.35 11.05 -19.84
N ALA A 461 21.60 10.31 -18.74
CA ALA A 461 22.88 10.34 -18.06
C ALA A 461 24.01 9.86 -19.00
N ASP A 462 23.80 8.76 -19.72
CA ASP A 462 24.75 8.24 -20.71
C ASP A 462 25.02 9.26 -21.82
N TYR A 463 23.96 9.82 -22.39
CA TYR A 463 24.08 10.76 -23.49
C TYR A 463 24.88 12.01 -23.12
N VAL A 464 24.58 12.68 -22.01
CA VAL A 464 25.27 13.89 -21.60
C VAL A 464 26.71 13.63 -21.18
N CYS A 465 27.04 12.42 -20.78
CA CYS A 465 28.41 11.96 -20.50
C CYS A 465 29.18 11.53 -21.76
N GLY A 466 28.51 11.42 -22.91
CA GLY A 466 29.13 11.06 -24.19
C GLY A 466 29.19 9.55 -24.45
N GLU A 467 28.43 8.76 -23.68
CA GLU A 467 28.37 7.29 -23.74
C GLU A 467 27.10 6.76 -24.42
N GLY A 468 26.06 7.60 -24.51
CA GLY A 468 24.76 7.23 -25.07
C GLY A 468 24.71 7.23 -26.60
N ASN A 469 23.61 6.71 -27.15
CA ASN A 469 23.36 6.70 -28.59
C ASN A 469 22.18 7.61 -29.00
N GLN A 470 22.19 8.02 -30.26
CA GLN A 470 21.21 8.94 -30.81
C GLN A 470 19.79 8.35 -30.86
N ASP A 471 19.66 7.06 -31.12
CA ASP A 471 18.35 6.40 -31.29
C ASP A 471 17.60 6.37 -29.95
N SER A 472 18.31 6.07 -28.84
CA SER A 472 17.73 6.11 -27.48
C SER A 472 17.22 7.50 -27.15
N ILE A 473 18.01 8.55 -27.41
CA ILE A 473 17.58 9.92 -27.15
C ILE A 473 16.38 10.32 -27.99
N GLN A 474 16.34 9.97 -29.27
CA GLN A 474 15.18 10.22 -30.12
C GLN A 474 13.93 9.51 -29.63
N TYR A 475 14.07 8.26 -29.15
CA TYR A 475 12.98 7.47 -28.58
C TYR A 475 12.38 8.17 -27.35
N PHE A 476 13.22 8.59 -26.41
CA PHE A 476 12.76 9.23 -25.17
C PHE A 476 12.23 10.66 -25.40
N LEU A 477 12.86 11.44 -26.27
CA LEU A 477 12.35 12.76 -26.69
C LEU A 477 10.94 12.66 -27.31
N ALA A 478 10.66 11.56 -28.03
CA ALA A 478 9.36 11.30 -28.63
C ALA A 478 8.29 10.75 -27.64
N GLY A 479 8.57 10.69 -26.33
CA GLY A 479 7.64 10.25 -25.31
C GLY A 479 7.52 8.74 -25.18
N SER A 480 8.61 8.00 -25.42
CA SER A 480 8.68 6.54 -25.24
C SER A 480 7.54 5.78 -25.94
N PRO A 481 7.39 5.89 -27.27
CA PRO A 481 6.17 5.50 -28.01
C PRO A 481 5.84 4.00 -27.97
N SER A 482 6.78 3.14 -27.60
CA SER A 482 6.49 1.71 -27.38
C SER A 482 6.02 1.40 -25.96
N SER A 483 6.33 2.29 -24.99
CA SER A 483 6.03 2.09 -23.56
C SER A 483 4.82 2.88 -23.08
N SER A 484 4.23 3.72 -23.94
CA SER A 484 3.09 4.56 -23.60
C SER A 484 2.09 4.65 -24.75
N ARG A 485 0.82 4.85 -24.43
CA ARG A 485 -0.26 5.06 -25.40
C ARG A 485 -0.34 6.53 -25.82
N PHE A 486 0.00 7.42 -24.90
CA PHE A 486 0.16 8.87 -25.12
C PHE A 486 1.26 9.40 -24.20
N ALA A 487 1.93 10.47 -24.61
CA ALA A 487 3.15 10.93 -23.97
C ALA A 487 3.02 11.18 -22.46
N ALA A 488 1.88 11.71 -22.01
CA ALA A 488 1.68 11.99 -20.58
C ALA A 488 1.55 10.74 -19.69
N GLN A 489 1.56 9.53 -20.26
CA GLN A 489 1.71 8.30 -19.46
C GLN A 489 3.16 8.03 -19.03
N THR A 490 4.12 8.87 -19.39
CA THR A 490 5.51 8.74 -18.93
C THR A 490 5.88 9.89 -18.01
N ILE A 491 6.37 9.57 -16.82
CA ILE A 491 7.01 10.52 -15.91
C ILE A 491 8.51 10.47 -16.19
N ASN A 492 9.01 11.50 -16.87
CA ASN A 492 10.42 11.60 -17.22
C ASN A 492 11.19 12.26 -16.09
N TYR A 493 12.24 11.62 -15.62
CA TYR A 493 13.08 12.10 -14.54
C TYR A 493 14.54 11.69 -14.75
N THR A 494 15.45 12.35 -14.07
CA THR A 494 16.88 12.03 -14.08
C THR A 494 17.46 11.84 -12.69
N GLU A 495 16.69 12.20 -11.67
CA GLU A 495 16.98 12.06 -10.24
C GLU A 495 15.66 11.82 -9.49
N SER A 496 15.68 11.01 -8.44
CA SER A 496 14.63 10.80 -7.44
C SER A 496 15.26 10.67 -6.05
N HIS A 497 14.45 10.34 -5.04
CA HIS A 497 14.96 9.99 -3.72
C HIS A 497 15.91 8.78 -3.77
N ASP A 498 15.60 7.78 -4.63
CA ASP A 498 16.40 6.57 -4.82
C ASP A 498 17.72 6.84 -5.52
N ASP A 499 18.69 5.97 -5.23
CA ASP A 499 20.02 6.00 -5.80
C ASP A 499 20.79 7.30 -5.51
N GLN A 500 21.72 7.63 -6.38
CA GLN A 500 22.50 8.86 -6.32
C GLN A 500 21.74 10.04 -6.91
N CYS A 501 21.96 11.24 -6.36
CA CYS A 501 21.51 12.45 -7.02
C CYS A 501 22.23 12.66 -8.36
N TRP A 502 21.65 13.50 -9.22
CA TRP A 502 22.17 13.77 -10.57
C TRP A 502 23.65 14.18 -10.57
N MET A 503 24.01 15.09 -9.69
CA MET A 503 25.38 15.63 -9.66
C MET A 503 26.40 14.57 -9.27
N ASP A 504 26.11 13.76 -8.26
CA ASP A 504 26.99 12.67 -7.82
C ASP A 504 27.12 11.61 -8.91
N ARG A 505 26.03 11.26 -9.57
CA ARG A 505 26.01 10.26 -10.64
C ARG A 505 26.88 10.61 -11.84
N ILE A 506 26.84 11.86 -12.32
CA ILE A 506 27.63 12.28 -13.49
C ILE A 506 29.09 12.55 -13.15
N THR A 507 29.39 12.96 -11.92
CA THR A 507 30.76 13.22 -11.46
C THR A 507 31.49 11.95 -11.08
N GLU A 508 30.82 10.97 -10.47
CA GLU A 508 31.40 9.64 -10.15
C GLU A 508 31.92 8.94 -11.42
N ARG A 509 31.19 9.00 -12.52
CA ARG A 509 31.62 8.44 -13.82
C ARG A 509 32.94 9.07 -14.32
N ALA A 510 33.20 10.30 -13.94
CA ALA A 510 34.43 11.04 -14.29
C ALA A 510 35.50 10.96 -13.18
N GLU A 511 35.31 10.12 -12.16
CA GLU A 511 36.19 10.03 -10.98
C GLU A 511 36.37 11.39 -10.27
N GLN A 512 35.30 12.20 -10.20
CA GLN A 512 35.29 13.55 -9.63
C GLN A 512 34.30 13.61 -8.46
N ASP A 513 34.36 14.74 -7.73
CA ASP A 513 33.49 14.99 -6.56
C ASP A 513 32.28 15.85 -6.95
N GLY A 514 31.08 15.37 -6.68
CA GLY A 514 29.81 16.06 -6.94
C GLY A 514 29.66 17.37 -6.14
N THR A 515 30.39 17.54 -5.03
CA THR A 515 30.37 18.77 -4.23
C THR A 515 31.16 19.92 -4.86
N ASP A 516 32.06 19.62 -5.80
CA ASP A 516 32.82 20.64 -6.55
C ASP A 516 32.72 20.42 -8.08
N PRO A 517 31.52 20.57 -8.65
CA PRO A 517 31.29 20.29 -10.06
C PRO A 517 32.07 21.23 -10.99
N THR A 518 32.69 20.64 -11.98
CA THR A 518 33.43 21.37 -13.02
C THR A 518 32.49 22.19 -13.91
N LEU A 519 33.06 23.11 -14.72
CA LEU A 519 32.27 23.82 -15.74
C LEU A 519 31.61 22.85 -16.74
N LEU A 520 32.25 21.73 -17.03
CA LEU A 520 31.69 20.69 -17.92
C LEU A 520 30.48 20.04 -17.28
N ASP A 521 30.52 19.67 -15.99
CA ASP A 521 29.41 19.05 -15.29
C ASP A 521 28.21 19.98 -15.18
N ARG A 522 28.42 21.25 -14.93
CA ARG A 522 27.37 22.29 -14.97
C ARG A 522 26.73 22.41 -16.37
N ARG A 523 27.51 22.31 -17.44
CA ARG A 523 26.98 22.30 -18.83
C ARG A 523 26.22 21.04 -19.14
N ARG A 524 26.65 19.87 -18.64
CA ARG A 524 25.93 18.61 -18.73
C ARG A 524 24.57 18.70 -18.03
N THR A 525 24.52 19.32 -16.85
CA THR A 525 23.27 19.56 -16.12
C THR A 525 22.32 20.47 -16.85
N HIS A 526 22.82 21.56 -17.47
CA HIS A 526 21.98 22.41 -18.32
C HIS A 526 21.47 21.67 -19.57
N LEU A 527 22.28 20.81 -20.17
CA LEU A 527 21.85 19.97 -21.30
C LEU A 527 20.79 18.97 -20.86
N MET A 528 20.99 18.33 -19.73
CA MET A 528 19.99 17.42 -19.12
C MET A 528 18.66 18.15 -18.94
N ALA A 529 18.64 19.32 -18.29
CA ALA A 529 17.43 20.09 -18.09
C ALA A 529 16.76 20.47 -19.42
N ALA A 530 17.53 20.87 -20.41
CA ALA A 530 17.00 21.16 -21.75
C ALA A 530 16.34 19.93 -22.39
N VAL A 531 16.94 18.74 -22.26
CA VAL A 531 16.39 17.49 -22.77
C VAL A 531 15.14 17.11 -22.00
N LEU A 532 15.16 17.16 -20.67
CA LEU A 532 14.04 16.82 -19.82
C LEU A 532 12.78 17.64 -20.18
N PHE A 533 12.91 18.96 -20.24
CA PHE A 533 11.78 19.85 -20.52
C PHE A 533 11.39 19.94 -22.01
N ALA A 534 12.25 19.51 -22.93
CA ALA A 534 11.93 19.42 -24.36
C ALA A 534 11.32 18.07 -24.75
N SER A 535 11.40 17.06 -23.90
CA SER A 535 10.87 15.73 -24.15
C SER A 535 9.35 15.70 -24.00
N LEU A 536 8.68 14.89 -24.82
CA LEU A 536 7.27 14.56 -24.59
C LEU A 536 7.15 13.66 -23.36
N GLY A 537 6.20 13.97 -22.49
CA GLY A 537 5.99 13.30 -21.21
C GLY A 537 5.81 14.33 -20.08
N VAL A 538 5.64 13.87 -18.87
CA VAL A 538 5.54 14.70 -17.67
C VAL A 538 6.93 14.83 -17.05
N PRO A 539 7.53 16.02 -16.98
CA PRO A 539 8.82 16.18 -16.35
C PRO A 539 8.70 16.15 -14.82
N MET A 540 9.60 15.44 -14.16
CA MET A 540 9.77 15.43 -12.71
C MET A 540 11.21 15.81 -12.34
N LEU A 541 11.32 16.68 -11.35
CA LEU A 541 12.56 17.07 -10.70
C LEU A 541 12.58 16.51 -9.29
N ALA A 542 13.74 16.15 -8.77
CA ALA A 542 13.93 15.92 -7.34
C ALA A 542 14.25 17.24 -6.62
N GLU A 543 13.92 17.33 -5.33
CA GLU A 543 14.29 18.47 -4.51
C GLU A 543 15.80 18.71 -4.53
N GLY A 544 16.19 19.97 -4.69
CA GLY A 544 17.60 20.35 -4.79
C GLY A 544 18.28 20.11 -6.13
N GLN A 545 17.64 19.43 -7.07
CA GLN A 545 18.21 19.17 -8.41
C GLN A 545 18.42 20.46 -9.22
N ASP A 546 17.56 21.45 -9.06
CA ASP A 546 17.62 22.75 -9.75
C ASP A 546 18.84 23.60 -9.35
N PHE A 547 19.37 23.40 -8.15
CA PHE A 547 20.61 24.06 -7.71
C PHE A 547 21.81 23.11 -7.57
N MET A 548 21.74 21.91 -8.19
CA MET A 548 22.84 20.95 -8.29
C MET A 548 23.26 20.38 -6.94
N ARG A 549 22.30 19.92 -6.13
CA ARG A 549 22.54 19.22 -4.86
C ARG A 549 23.47 18.03 -5.06
N SER A 550 24.34 17.77 -4.07
CA SER A 550 25.12 16.55 -3.91
C SER A 550 24.74 15.86 -2.62
N LYS A 551 24.58 14.54 -2.64
CA LYS A 551 24.45 13.67 -1.46
C LYS A 551 25.79 13.07 -1.05
N LEU A 552 26.91 13.74 -1.36
CA LEU A 552 28.29 13.30 -1.07
C LEU A 552 28.64 11.93 -1.70
N GLY A 553 28.05 11.61 -2.85
CA GLY A 553 28.22 10.32 -3.52
C GLY A 553 27.46 9.18 -2.87
N ILE A 554 26.64 9.44 -1.85
CA ILE A 554 25.89 8.38 -1.12
C ILE A 554 24.64 8.02 -1.91
N SER A 555 24.47 6.72 -2.19
CA SER A 555 23.26 6.13 -2.72
C SER A 555 22.32 5.77 -1.58
N ASN A 556 20.99 5.85 -1.82
CA ASN A 556 19.97 5.39 -0.88
C ASN A 556 20.11 5.94 0.56
N THR A 557 19.86 7.22 0.71
CA THR A 557 20.06 7.98 1.96
C THR A 557 18.88 7.91 2.93
N TYR A 558 18.14 6.79 2.97
CA TYR A 558 16.88 6.64 3.72
C TYR A 558 16.97 6.89 5.24
N GLN A 559 18.19 6.87 5.81
CA GLN A 559 18.46 7.19 7.23
C GLN A 559 19.48 8.32 7.39
N ARG A 560 19.69 9.12 6.35
CA ARG A 560 20.78 10.12 6.28
C ARG A 560 20.23 11.51 5.96
N GLY A 561 19.31 12.02 6.79
CA GLY A 561 18.80 13.39 6.67
C GLY A 561 19.87 14.49 6.84
N ASP A 562 21.11 14.12 7.14
CA ASP A 562 22.26 15.03 7.21
C ASP A 562 22.84 15.35 5.82
N VAL A 563 22.47 14.59 4.80
CA VAL A 563 22.99 14.74 3.42
C VAL A 563 21.90 14.97 2.37
N ASN A 564 20.64 14.87 2.77
CA ASN A 564 19.50 15.14 1.87
C ASN A 564 19.19 16.64 1.76
#